data_d43ebe402275b47c16633b272d3ae8da
#
_entry.id   d43ebe402275b47c16633b272d3ae8da
#
_cell.length_a   1.000
_cell.length_b   1.000
_cell.length_c   1.000
_cell.angle_alpha   90.00
_cell.angle_beta   90.00
_cell.angle_gamma   90.00
#
_symmetry.space_group_name_H-M   'P 1'
#
loop_
_entity.id
_entity.type
_entity.pdbx_description
1 polymer ?
#
loop_
_entity_poly.entity_id
_entity_poly.type
_entity_poly.pdbx_seq_one_letter_code
_entity_poly.pdbx_strand_id
1 'polypeptide(L)'
;PMGPSRRLGALGLPFPSTDVRVVDPEDPDPEREVPDGEPGELLVRGPQVFAGYWEDEAATQAAILPGGWLRTGDIVRREDSFLWMADRKRELILTGGFNVYPSQVEAAIRSMRGVADVAVVGLPDGAMGELVCAAGVLTEGTVPGSVTLEAVREHAERMVPRYALPHRLEVIEEMPRSQIGKILRRVVREQVLARAAEEG
;
A
#
# COMPACT_ATOMS: atom_id res chain seq x y z
N PRO A 1 37.42 3.88 -1.18
CA PRO A 1 36.21 3.77 -1.98
C PRO A 1 35.06 3.65 -1.00
N MET A 2 34.20 4.67 -1.00
CA MET A 2 32.98 4.63 -0.22
C MET A 2 32.11 3.54 -0.84
N GLY A 3 31.64 2.59 -0.03
CA GLY A 3 30.63 1.64 -0.43
C GLY A 3 29.36 2.35 -0.90
N PRO A 4 28.39 1.63 -1.49
CA PRO A 4 27.18 2.22 -2.01
C PRO A 4 26.55 3.08 -0.94
N SER A 5 26.29 4.33 -1.26
CA SER A 5 25.77 5.32 -0.34
C SER A 5 24.47 4.80 0.27
N ARG A 6 24.43 4.72 1.59
CA ARG A 6 23.28 4.33 2.38
C ARG A 6 22.10 5.25 2.00
N ARG A 7 21.06 4.70 1.38
CA ARG A 7 19.85 5.45 1.04
C ARG A 7 18.83 5.27 2.14
N LEU A 8 18.55 6.35 2.85
CA LEU A 8 17.56 6.34 3.94
C LEU A 8 16.17 6.01 3.38
N GLY A 9 15.50 5.06 4.00
CA GLY A 9 14.16 4.60 3.60
C GLY A 9 14.14 3.47 2.58
N ALA A 10 15.28 3.15 1.93
CA ALA A 10 15.35 1.97 1.06
C ALA A 10 15.35 0.68 1.89
N LEU A 11 14.74 -0.37 1.34
CA LEU A 11 14.90 -1.74 1.86
C LEU A 11 16.37 -2.19 1.74
N GLY A 12 17.04 -1.75 0.69
CA GLY A 12 18.45 -2.05 0.43
C GLY A 12 18.68 -2.70 -0.93
N LEU A 13 19.78 -3.45 -1.00
CA LEU A 13 20.16 -4.27 -2.15
C LEU A 13 19.93 -5.75 -1.82
N PRO A 14 19.65 -6.60 -2.81
CA PRO A 14 19.57 -8.05 -2.61
C PRO A 14 20.86 -8.61 -2.01
N PHE A 15 20.74 -9.63 -1.16
CA PHE A 15 21.89 -10.39 -0.69
C PHE A 15 22.59 -11.13 -1.84
N PRO A 16 23.88 -11.48 -1.70
CA PRO A 16 24.54 -12.36 -2.65
C PRO A 16 23.74 -13.66 -2.86
N SER A 17 23.71 -14.16 -4.09
CA SER A 17 22.94 -15.35 -4.50
C SER A 17 21.42 -15.22 -4.35
N THR A 18 20.91 -13.99 -4.31
CA THR A 18 19.49 -13.68 -4.30
C THR A 18 19.12 -12.92 -5.56
N ASP A 19 18.28 -13.54 -6.38
CA ASP A 19 17.68 -12.87 -7.53
C ASP A 19 16.40 -12.17 -7.08
N VAL A 20 16.14 -11.00 -7.63
CA VAL A 20 14.91 -10.24 -7.43
C VAL A 20 14.32 -9.79 -8.75
N ARG A 21 13.00 -9.74 -8.82
CA ARG A 21 12.22 -9.18 -9.92
C ARG A 21 11.13 -8.29 -9.34
N VAL A 22 10.76 -7.27 -10.10
CA VAL A 22 9.61 -6.41 -9.77
C VAL A 22 8.64 -6.52 -10.93
N VAL A 23 7.47 -7.13 -10.69
CA VAL A 23 6.53 -7.54 -11.74
C VAL A 23 5.14 -6.96 -11.49
N ASP A 24 4.27 -7.02 -12.50
CA ASP A 24 2.86 -6.66 -12.32
C ASP A 24 2.22 -7.54 -11.24
N PRO A 25 1.62 -6.96 -10.19
CA PRO A 25 1.00 -7.75 -9.13
C PRO A 25 -0.21 -8.57 -9.61
N GLU A 26 -0.90 -8.17 -10.69
CA GLU A 26 -2.05 -8.89 -11.24
C GLU A 26 -1.65 -9.99 -12.23
N ASP A 27 -0.51 -9.82 -12.91
CA ASP A 27 0.04 -10.81 -13.85
C ASP A 27 1.53 -11.05 -13.56
N PRO A 28 1.86 -11.74 -12.45
CA PRO A 28 3.23 -11.85 -11.93
C PRO A 28 4.07 -12.85 -12.75
N ASP A 29 4.50 -12.42 -13.93
CA ASP A 29 5.43 -13.14 -14.79
C ASP A 29 6.88 -12.72 -14.47
N PRO A 30 7.74 -13.64 -13.98
CA PRO A 30 9.14 -13.31 -13.70
C PRO A 30 9.94 -12.82 -14.92
N GLU A 31 9.50 -13.10 -16.12
CA GLU A 31 10.16 -12.67 -17.37
C GLU A 31 9.71 -11.27 -17.82
N ARG A 32 8.67 -10.70 -17.18
CA ARG A 32 8.12 -9.38 -17.51
C ARG A 32 8.17 -8.43 -16.33
N GLU A 33 9.32 -7.80 -16.11
CA GLU A 33 9.47 -6.80 -15.08
C GLU A 33 8.77 -5.48 -15.45
N VAL A 34 8.24 -4.77 -14.44
CA VAL A 34 7.78 -3.39 -14.61
C VAL A 34 8.98 -2.45 -14.81
N PRO A 35 8.80 -1.29 -15.46
CA PRO A 35 9.86 -0.29 -15.60
C PRO A 35 10.42 0.16 -14.24
N ASP A 36 11.70 0.52 -14.20
CA ASP A 36 12.32 1.09 -13.01
C ASP A 36 11.58 2.36 -12.57
N GLY A 37 11.35 2.52 -11.28
CA GLY A 37 10.56 3.59 -10.69
C GLY A 37 9.07 3.30 -10.59
N GLU A 38 8.54 2.34 -11.34
CA GLU A 38 7.16 1.91 -11.20
C GLU A 38 6.97 0.90 -10.07
N PRO A 39 5.83 0.92 -9.37
CA PRO A 39 5.54 -0.04 -8.33
C PRO A 39 5.14 -1.39 -8.92
N GLY A 40 5.65 -2.47 -8.34
CA GLY A 40 5.30 -3.85 -8.71
C GLY A 40 5.52 -4.82 -7.55
N GLU A 41 4.99 -6.04 -7.69
CA GLU A 41 5.20 -7.10 -6.70
C GLU A 41 6.66 -7.57 -6.73
N LEU A 42 7.29 -7.62 -5.56
CA LEU A 42 8.62 -8.18 -5.40
C LEU A 42 8.58 -9.70 -5.46
N LEU A 43 9.26 -10.25 -6.44
CA LEU A 43 9.57 -11.67 -6.50
C LEU A 43 11.01 -11.90 -6.04
N VAL A 44 11.23 -12.96 -5.28
CA VAL A 44 12.54 -13.34 -4.77
C VAL A 44 12.84 -14.79 -5.10
N ARG A 45 14.07 -15.06 -5.55
CA ARG A 45 14.60 -16.42 -5.75
C ARG A 45 15.97 -16.53 -5.13
N GLY A 46 16.22 -17.58 -4.37
CA GLY A 46 17.52 -17.81 -3.74
C GLY A 46 17.47 -18.92 -2.68
N PRO A 47 18.62 -19.24 -2.09
CA PRO A 47 18.73 -20.33 -1.13
C PRO A 47 17.95 -20.11 0.17
N GLN A 48 17.54 -18.88 0.47
CA GLN A 48 16.73 -18.52 1.63
C GLN A 48 15.21 -18.71 1.41
N VAL A 49 14.79 -18.99 0.18
CA VAL A 49 13.37 -19.27 -0.11
C VAL A 49 13.03 -20.64 0.44
N PHE A 50 11.94 -20.72 1.22
CA PHE A 50 11.47 -21.97 1.79
C PHE A 50 10.93 -22.92 0.71
N ALA A 51 10.88 -24.23 1.02
CA ALA A 51 10.47 -25.25 0.04
C ALA A 51 8.94 -25.28 -0.23
N GLY A 52 8.15 -24.75 0.69
CA GLY A 52 6.69 -24.71 0.62
C GLY A 52 6.03 -24.68 1.99
N TYR A 53 4.71 -24.56 2.00
CA TYR A 53 3.90 -24.64 3.21
C TYR A 53 3.69 -26.09 3.62
N TRP A 54 3.69 -26.35 4.93
CA TRP A 54 3.50 -27.70 5.47
C TRP A 54 2.09 -28.23 5.12
N GLU A 55 2.05 -29.37 4.44
CA GLU A 55 0.81 -30.07 4.02
C GLU A 55 -0.20 -29.16 3.26
N ASP A 56 0.26 -28.08 2.64
CA ASP A 56 -0.57 -27.16 1.84
C ASP A 56 0.09 -26.88 0.47
N GLU A 57 -0.14 -27.80 -0.46
CA GLU A 57 0.39 -27.69 -1.81
C GLU A 57 -0.26 -26.55 -2.58
N ALA A 58 -1.54 -26.27 -2.35
CA ALA A 58 -2.25 -25.19 -3.02
C ALA A 58 -1.68 -23.81 -2.64
N ALA A 59 -1.45 -23.59 -1.33
CA ALA A 59 -0.78 -22.36 -0.87
C ALA A 59 0.67 -22.29 -1.37
N THR A 60 1.38 -23.43 -1.43
CA THR A 60 2.74 -23.47 -1.97
C THR A 60 2.78 -23.05 -3.43
N GLN A 61 1.91 -23.61 -4.29
CA GLN A 61 1.83 -23.25 -5.70
C GLN A 61 1.41 -21.79 -5.93
N ALA A 62 0.55 -21.26 -5.06
CA ALA A 62 0.16 -19.85 -5.12
C ALA A 62 1.30 -18.90 -4.70
N ALA A 63 2.19 -19.35 -3.81
CA ALA A 63 3.29 -18.53 -3.31
C ALA A 63 4.58 -18.67 -4.11
N ILE A 64 4.86 -19.86 -4.66
CA ILE A 64 6.10 -20.14 -5.39
C ILE A 64 5.77 -20.42 -6.86
N LEU A 65 6.11 -19.45 -7.70
CA LEU A 65 5.94 -19.53 -9.14
C LEU A 65 6.94 -20.51 -9.79
N PRO A 66 6.69 -20.96 -11.03
CA PRO A 66 7.65 -21.75 -11.79
C PRO A 66 9.06 -21.11 -11.78
N GLY A 67 10.10 -21.95 -11.68
CA GLY A 67 11.47 -21.49 -11.58
C GLY A 67 11.91 -21.08 -10.16
N GLY A 68 11.06 -21.31 -9.12
CA GLY A 68 11.40 -21.09 -7.70
C GLY A 68 11.31 -19.62 -7.25
N TRP A 69 10.49 -18.82 -7.93
CA TRP A 69 10.25 -17.43 -7.56
C TRP A 69 9.17 -17.32 -6.49
N LEU A 70 9.55 -16.85 -5.30
CA LEU A 70 8.63 -16.56 -4.22
C LEU A 70 7.93 -15.22 -4.45
N ARG A 71 6.61 -15.22 -4.43
CA ARG A 71 5.77 -14.04 -4.33
C ARG A 71 5.82 -13.54 -2.88
N THR A 72 6.37 -12.36 -2.66
CA THR A 72 6.48 -11.81 -1.29
C THR A 72 5.21 -11.14 -0.79
N GLY A 73 4.35 -10.71 -1.72
CA GLY A 73 3.21 -9.86 -1.44
C GLY A 73 3.60 -8.43 -1.06
N ASP A 74 4.87 -8.07 -1.19
CA ASP A 74 5.36 -6.72 -1.01
C ASP A 74 5.36 -5.99 -2.35
N ILE A 75 4.82 -4.80 -2.38
CA ILE A 75 4.90 -3.88 -3.52
C ILE A 75 6.10 -2.97 -3.30
N VAL A 76 7.01 -2.99 -4.27
CA VAL A 76 8.24 -2.20 -4.20
C VAL A 76 8.44 -1.39 -5.48
N ARG A 77 9.32 -0.39 -5.41
CA ARG A 77 9.91 0.26 -6.59
C ARG A 77 11.39 -0.02 -6.61
N ARG A 78 11.94 -0.18 -7.80
CA ARG A 78 13.38 -0.30 -8.01
C ARG A 78 13.91 1.00 -8.59
N GLU A 79 14.90 1.59 -7.91
CA GLU A 79 15.61 2.80 -8.37
C GLU A 79 17.10 2.61 -8.14
N ASP A 80 17.90 2.74 -9.18
CA ASP A 80 19.38 2.54 -9.13
C ASP A 80 19.79 1.25 -8.39
N SER A 81 19.10 0.15 -8.67
CA SER A 81 19.26 -1.18 -8.04
C SER A 81 18.81 -1.27 -6.57
N PHE A 82 18.40 -0.18 -5.92
CA PHE A 82 17.81 -0.21 -4.58
C PHE A 82 16.32 -0.51 -4.67
N LEU A 83 15.83 -1.23 -3.67
CA LEU A 83 14.41 -1.50 -3.49
C LEU A 83 13.81 -0.57 -2.44
N TRP A 84 12.64 -0.01 -2.74
CA TRP A 84 11.87 0.86 -1.87
C TRP A 84 10.51 0.27 -1.63
N MET A 85 10.11 0.14 -0.36
CA MET A 85 8.76 -0.32 -0.04
C MET A 85 7.74 0.72 -0.52
N ALA A 86 6.77 0.28 -1.30
CA ALA A 86 5.63 1.11 -1.71
C ALA A 86 4.40 0.74 -0.88
N ASP A 87 4.01 -0.54 -0.84
CA ASP A 87 2.84 -1.00 -0.09
C ASP A 87 2.84 -2.54 0.10
N ARG A 88 1.72 -3.09 0.59
CA ARG A 88 1.44 -4.52 0.60
C ARG A 88 0.37 -4.86 -0.43
N LYS A 89 0.54 -5.92 -1.21
CA LYS A 89 -0.42 -6.33 -2.23
C LYS A 89 -1.86 -6.47 -1.67
N ARG A 90 -2.01 -7.10 -0.51
CA ARG A 90 -3.31 -7.29 0.14
C ARG A 90 -3.99 -6.01 0.65
N GLU A 91 -3.26 -4.88 0.66
CA GLU A 91 -3.75 -3.58 1.11
C GLU A 91 -4.04 -2.65 -0.09
N LEU A 92 -3.73 -3.08 -1.32
CA LEU A 92 -4.09 -2.34 -2.52
C LEU A 92 -5.61 -2.19 -2.61
N ILE A 93 -6.05 -1.02 -3.07
CA ILE A 93 -7.46 -0.73 -3.33
C ILE A 93 -7.68 -0.84 -4.82
N LEU A 94 -8.61 -1.71 -5.21
CA LEU A 94 -8.95 -1.95 -6.61
C LEU A 94 -10.17 -1.12 -6.99
N THR A 95 -9.93 0.06 -7.57
CA THR A 95 -11.00 0.99 -7.95
C THR A 95 -11.02 1.24 -9.46
N GLY A 96 -12.15 0.93 -10.12
CA GLY A 96 -12.31 1.15 -11.56
C GLY A 96 -11.26 0.46 -12.43
N GLY A 97 -10.70 -0.67 -11.99
CA GLY A 97 -9.63 -1.41 -12.68
C GLY A 97 -8.22 -0.86 -12.44
N PHE A 98 -8.05 0.10 -11.52
CA PHE A 98 -6.75 0.66 -11.16
C PHE A 98 -6.32 0.21 -9.77
N ASN A 99 -5.01 -0.06 -9.63
CA ASN A 99 -4.38 -0.30 -8.35
C ASN A 99 -4.08 1.04 -7.66
N VAL A 100 -4.74 1.31 -6.54
CA VAL A 100 -4.43 2.46 -5.68
C VAL A 100 -3.58 1.96 -4.51
N TYR A 101 -2.49 2.65 -4.27
CA TYR A 101 -1.54 2.38 -3.19
C TYR A 101 -1.87 3.25 -1.98
N PRO A 102 -2.47 2.68 -0.90
CA PRO A 102 -2.90 3.46 0.27
C PRO A 102 -1.81 4.35 0.84
N SER A 103 -0.59 3.85 0.95
CA SER A 103 0.52 4.61 1.53
C SER A 103 0.88 5.88 0.74
N GLN A 104 0.68 5.90 -0.58
CA GLN A 104 0.92 7.09 -1.41
C GLN A 104 -0.14 8.16 -1.13
N VAL A 105 -1.41 7.75 -1.06
CA VAL A 105 -2.53 8.65 -0.75
C VAL A 105 -2.41 9.17 0.68
N GLU A 106 -2.05 8.31 1.62
CA GLU A 106 -1.77 8.69 3.02
C GLU A 106 -0.64 9.72 3.11
N ALA A 107 0.46 9.51 2.39
CA ALA A 107 1.58 10.46 2.37
C ALA A 107 1.16 11.84 1.84
N ALA A 108 0.34 11.87 0.78
CA ALA A 108 -0.21 13.10 0.25
C ALA A 108 -1.08 13.82 1.29
N ILE A 109 -2.05 13.12 1.89
CA ILE A 109 -3.00 13.72 2.85
C ILE A 109 -2.30 14.13 4.16
N ARG A 110 -1.33 13.35 4.64
CA ARG A 110 -0.57 13.65 5.86
C ARG A 110 0.20 14.97 5.78
N SER A 111 0.56 15.40 4.57
CA SER A 111 1.20 16.71 4.37
C SER A 111 0.23 17.90 4.50
N MET A 112 -1.08 17.66 4.59
CA MET A 112 -2.11 18.68 4.72
C MET A 112 -2.16 19.24 6.14
N ARG A 113 -2.23 20.56 6.27
CA ARG A 113 -2.40 21.22 7.56
C ARG A 113 -3.73 20.80 8.20
N GLY A 114 -3.73 20.48 9.48
CA GLY A 114 -4.91 20.07 10.24
C GLY A 114 -5.11 18.56 10.29
N VAL A 115 -4.31 17.78 9.56
CA VAL A 115 -4.29 16.31 9.64
C VAL A 115 -3.11 15.87 10.52
N ALA A 116 -3.41 15.18 11.61
CA ALA A 116 -2.40 14.59 12.51
C ALA A 116 -1.97 13.20 12.03
N ASP A 117 -2.93 12.40 11.59
CA ASP A 117 -2.68 11.07 11.04
C ASP A 117 -3.80 10.68 10.05
N VAL A 118 -3.52 9.72 9.16
CA VAL A 118 -4.49 9.25 8.18
C VAL A 118 -4.20 7.80 7.80
N ALA A 119 -5.27 7.04 7.64
CA ALA A 119 -5.27 5.73 6.99
C ALA A 119 -6.19 5.76 5.77
N VAL A 120 -5.76 5.10 4.70
CA VAL A 120 -6.56 4.97 3.48
C VAL A 120 -6.95 3.52 3.30
N VAL A 121 -8.24 3.28 3.06
CA VAL A 121 -8.83 1.95 2.93
C VAL A 121 -9.80 1.89 1.76
N GLY A 122 -9.96 0.70 1.17
CA GLY A 122 -11.00 0.42 0.18
C GLY A 122 -12.33 0.08 0.86
N LEU A 123 -13.41 0.70 0.42
CA LEU A 123 -14.77 0.34 0.81
C LEU A 123 -15.47 -0.33 -0.37
N PRO A 124 -16.27 -1.38 -0.14
CA PRO A 124 -16.98 -2.05 -1.22
C PRO A 124 -17.88 -1.08 -2.00
N ASP A 125 -17.81 -1.14 -3.32
CA ASP A 125 -18.67 -0.39 -4.24
C ASP A 125 -19.08 -1.26 -5.42
N GLY A 126 -20.38 -1.25 -5.74
CA GLY A 126 -20.94 -2.12 -6.78
C GLY A 126 -20.51 -1.77 -8.21
N ALA A 127 -20.11 -0.52 -8.47
CA ALA A 127 -19.73 -0.06 -9.80
C ALA A 127 -18.20 -0.04 -10.00
N MET A 128 -17.47 0.35 -8.97
CA MET A 128 -16.01 0.56 -9.05
C MET A 128 -15.21 -0.59 -8.44
N GLY A 129 -15.88 -1.59 -7.83
CA GLY A 129 -15.23 -2.61 -7.01
C GLY A 129 -14.97 -2.10 -5.60
N GLU A 130 -14.09 -1.12 -5.46
CA GLU A 130 -13.85 -0.43 -4.20
C GLU A 130 -13.79 1.09 -4.42
N LEU A 131 -14.22 1.85 -3.38
CA LEU A 131 -14.01 3.29 -3.28
C LEU A 131 -12.87 3.60 -2.31
N VAL A 132 -12.05 4.57 -2.66
CA VAL A 132 -10.98 5.06 -1.80
C VAL A 132 -11.58 5.90 -0.66
N CYS A 133 -11.38 5.47 0.58
CA CYS A 133 -11.80 6.19 1.78
C CYS A 133 -10.58 6.61 2.59
N ALA A 134 -10.51 7.88 2.95
CA ALA A 134 -9.54 8.41 3.90
C ALA A 134 -10.17 8.50 5.29
N ALA A 135 -9.55 7.85 6.29
CA ALA A 135 -9.90 7.98 7.69
C ALA A 135 -8.83 8.82 8.39
N GLY A 136 -9.15 10.04 8.77
CA GLY A 136 -8.22 11.02 9.31
C GLY A 136 -8.41 11.30 10.79
N VAL A 137 -7.29 11.45 11.51
CA VAL A 137 -7.25 12.05 12.84
C VAL A 137 -6.82 13.50 12.68
N LEU A 138 -7.58 14.44 13.24
CA LEU A 138 -7.28 15.85 13.12
C LEU A 138 -6.27 16.30 14.18
N THR A 139 -5.49 17.32 13.83
CA THR A 139 -4.59 17.97 14.79
C THR A 139 -5.42 18.69 15.87
N GLU A 140 -4.95 18.65 17.11
CA GLU A 140 -5.58 19.36 18.21
C GLU A 140 -5.73 20.86 17.87
N GLY A 141 -6.92 21.42 18.15
CA GLY A 141 -7.25 22.80 17.81
C GLY A 141 -7.64 23.04 16.34
N THR A 142 -7.72 22.00 15.52
CA THR A 142 -8.27 22.13 14.16
C THR A 142 -9.75 22.51 14.21
N VAL A 143 -10.12 23.55 13.46
CA VAL A 143 -11.51 24.04 13.41
C VAL A 143 -12.40 22.93 12.82
N PRO A 144 -13.51 22.54 13.49
CA PRO A 144 -14.44 21.57 12.93
C PRO A 144 -14.92 21.98 11.54
N GLY A 145 -14.91 21.03 10.61
CA GLY A 145 -15.30 21.27 9.21
C GLY A 145 -14.27 21.97 8.32
N SER A 146 -13.07 22.31 8.84
CA SER A 146 -12.00 22.89 8.00
C SER A 146 -11.27 21.85 7.14
N VAL A 147 -11.32 20.57 7.53
CA VAL A 147 -10.82 19.45 6.74
C VAL A 147 -12.01 18.75 6.12
N THR A 148 -12.31 19.12 4.88
CA THR A 148 -13.41 18.54 4.09
C THR A 148 -12.89 17.58 3.04
N LEU A 149 -13.75 16.73 2.49
CA LEU A 149 -13.39 15.85 1.38
C LEU A 149 -12.85 16.64 0.19
N GLU A 150 -13.46 17.75 -0.15
CA GLU A 150 -13.04 18.63 -1.25
C GLU A 150 -11.65 19.18 -1.02
N ALA A 151 -11.38 19.69 0.18
CA ALA A 151 -10.05 20.22 0.54
C ALA A 151 -8.97 19.14 0.52
N VAL A 152 -9.29 17.93 1.00
CA VAL A 152 -8.39 16.76 0.94
C VAL A 152 -8.10 16.38 -0.52
N ARG A 153 -9.12 16.35 -1.38
CA ARG A 153 -8.97 16.02 -2.80
C ARG A 153 -8.13 17.07 -3.53
N GLU A 154 -8.42 18.36 -3.34
CA GLU A 154 -7.66 19.46 -3.94
C GLU A 154 -6.18 19.44 -3.51
N HIS A 155 -5.91 19.11 -2.25
CA HIS A 155 -4.55 18.99 -1.75
C HIS A 155 -3.83 17.78 -2.37
N ALA A 156 -4.48 16.62 -2.41
CA ALA A 156 -3.89 15.36 -2.85
C ALA A 156 -3.73 15.27 -4.37
N GLU A 157 -4.57 15.93 -5.19
CA GLU A 157 -4.54 15.82 -6.66
C GLU A 157 -3.23 16.26 -7.32
N ARG A 158 -2.38 16.99 -6.57
CA ARG A 158 -1.05 17.41 -7.00
C ARG A 158 0.01 16.33 -6.85
N MET A 159 -0.31 15.27 -6.08
CA MET A 159 0.65 14.25 -5.65
C MET A 159 0.24 12.83 -6.03
N VAL A 160 -1.06 12.60 -6.27
CA VAL A 160 -1.57 11.30 -6.68
C VAL A 160 -2.48 11.40 -7.90
N PRO A 161 -2.62 10.33 -8.70
CA PRO A 161 -3.53 10.30 -9.84
C PRO A 161 -4.99 10.51 -9.42
N ARG A 162 -5.81 11.02 -10.33
CA ARG A 162 -7.24 11.30 -10.07
C ARG A 162 -8.04 10.09 -9.60
N TYR A 163 -7.75 8.90 -10.13
CA TYR A 163 -8.42 7.67 -9.71
C TYR A 163 -8.09 7.25 -8.28
N ALA A 164 -6.98 7.75 -7.71
CA ALA A 164 -6.55 7.47 -6.35
C ALA A 164 -7.09 8.48 -5.32
N LEU A 165 -7.77 9.53 -5.76
CA LEU A 165 -8.31 10.54 -4.87
C LEU A 165 -9.44 9.94 -4.01
N PRO A 166 -9.52 10.27 -2.70
CA PRO A 166 -10.57 9.79 -1.83
C PRO A 166 -11.96 10.19 -2.34
N HIS A 167 -12.90 9.26 -2.23
CA HIS A 167 -14.32 9.47 -2.49
C HIS A 167 -15.11 9.67 -1.20
N ARG A 168 -14.54 9.27 -0.07
CA ARG A 168 -15.09 9.43 1.26
C ARG A 168 -14.00 9.89 2.24
N LEU A 169 -14.39 10.76 3.17
CA LEU A 169 -13.55 11.20 4.29
C LEU A 169 -14.29 10.90 5.59
N GLU A 170 -13.64 10.16 6.47
CA GLU A 170 -14.09 9.91 7.83
C GLU A 170 -13.14 10.57 8.82
N VAL A 171 -13.68 11.28 9.80
CA VAL A 171 -12.90 11.78 10.92
C VAL A 171 -13.05 10.81 12.08
N ILE A 172 -11.92 10.29 12.55
CA ILE A 172 -11.86 9.36 13.68
C ILE A 172 -11.08 10.00 14.83
N GLU A 173 -11.40 9.60 16.06
CA GLU A 173 -10.76 10.18 17.25
C GLU A 173 -9.32 9.68 17.41
N GLU A 174 -9.08 8.38 17.16
CA GLU A 174 -7.79 7.74 17.34
C GLU A 174 -7.53 6.76 16.19
N MET A 175 -6.26 6.71 15.74
CA MET A 175 -5.81 5.80 14.71
C MET A 175 -5.51 4.42 15.31
N PRO A 176 -6.23 3.34 14.91
CA PRO A 176 -5.96 1.99 15.38
C PRO A 176 -4.55 1.56 15.01
N ARG A 177 -3.76 1.15 16.02
CA ARG A 177 -2.38 0.73 15.83
C ARG A 177 -2.09 -0.61 16.53
N SER A 178 -1.16 -1.36 15.96
CA SER A 178 -0.60 -2.55 16.61
C SER A 178 0.33 -2.15 17.75
N GLN A 179 0.73 -3.12 18.59
CA GLN A 179 1.70 -2.91 19.67
C GLN A 179 3.04 -2.33 19.19
N ILE A 180 3.39 -2.53 17.93
CA ILE A 180 4.62 -1.99 17.32
C ILE A 180 4.37 -0.70 16.52
N GLY A 181 3.21 -0.05 16.73
CA GLY A 181 2.88 1.25 16.15
C GLY A 181 2.40 1.25 14.70
N LYS A 182 2.24 0.08 14.05
CA LYS A 182 1.72 0.01 12.66
C LYS A 182 0.22 0.25 12.63
N ILE A 183 -0.26 1.05 11.67
CA ILE A 183 -1.69 1.26 11.43
C ILE A 183 -2.37 -0.08 11.08
N LEU A 184 -3.48 -0.35 11.72
CA LEU A 184 -4.31 -1.54 11.49
C LEU A 184 -5.45 -1.19 10.50
N ARG A 185 -5.14 -1.06 9.20
CA ARG A 185 -6.09 -0.66 8.17
C ARG A 185 -7.35 -1.53 8.14
N ARG A 186 -7.23 -2.83 8.45
CA ARG A 186 -8.40 -3.71 8.58
C ARG A 186 -9.37 -3.21 9.64
N VAL A 187 -8.87 -2.82 10.80
CA VAL A 187 -9.70 -2.29 11.90
C VAL A 187 -10.32 -0.95 11.51
N VAL A 188 -9.55 -0.07 10.86
CA VAL A 188 -10.08 1.20 10.33
C VAL A 188 -11.21 0.95 9.35
N ARG A 189 -11.04 0.03 8.40
CA ARG A 189 -12.08 -0.34 7.43
C ARG A 189 -13.35 -0.84 8.11
N GLU A 190 -13.22 -1.74 9.11
CA GLU A 190 -14.34 -2.27 9.89
C GLU A 190 -15.10 -1.15 10.62
N GLN A 191 -14.39 -0.20 11.24
CA GLN A 191 -15.01 0.96 11.92
C GLN A 191 -15.77 1.88 10.96
N VAL A 192 -15.19 2.18 9.80
CA VAL A 192 -15.82 3.01 8.78
C VAL A 192 -17.08 2.34 8.22
N LEU A 193 -17.04 1.04 7.96
CA LEU A 193 -18.19 0.28 7.48
C LEU A 193 -19.32 0.21 8.53
N ALA A 194 -18.97 0.05 9.80
CA ALA A 194 -19.95 0.05 10.89
C ALA A 194 -20.69 1.40 10.98
N ARG A 195 -19.96 2.52 10.94
CA ARG A 195 -20.56 3.86 10.94
C ARG A 195 -21.48 4.10 9.74
N ALA A 196 -21.04 3.66 8.55
CA ALA A 196 -21.86 3.79 7.35
C ALA A 196 -23.20 3.02 7.44
N ALA A 197 -23.19 1.88 8.14
CA ALA A 197 -24.40 1.08 8.37
C ALA A 197 -25.36 1.70 9.40
N GLU A 198 -24.87 2.57 10.30
CA GLU A 198 -25.68 3.29 11.29
C GLU A 198 -26.32 4.56 10.71
N GLU A 199 -25.75 5.12 9.64
CA GLU A 199 -26.21 6.35 8.98
C GLU A 199 -27.24 6.10 7.85
N GLY A 200 -27.42 4.86 7.41
CA GLY A 200 -28.30 4.47 6.29
C GLY A 200 -29.54 3.74 6.75
#